data_a9bd0c3e7d7eb6dbf4a73a6d532fd89e
#
_entry.id   a9bd0c3e7d7eb6dbf4a73a6d532fd89e
#
_cell.length_a   1.000
_cell.length_b   1.000
_cell.length_c   1.000
_cell.angle_alpha   90.00
_cell.angle_beta   90.00
_cell.angle_gamma   90.00
#
_symmetry.space_group_name_H-M   'P 1'
#
loop_
_entity.id
_entity.type
_entity.pdbx_description
1 polymer ?
#
loop_
_entity_poly.entity_id
_entity_poly.type
_entity_poly.pdbx_seq_one_letter_code
_entity_poly.pdbx_strand_id
1 'polypeptide(L)'
;MYQTASGKTPFRFLYFIASALTLLALSADLNPPESGESLLSVIESFQSVHITDIVLFLFLLYFYRHALTVYKTSFLSVRAKLCCHIPAALFAVFMILGHSFYADNSWNLVFESSMQLLKSCIALSGWYALFFCCTVCLFDFADRLPFMHFEKKQVPYVIRRYLGALETHPFRTCFLTLLIACLPYMVLSYPAIFTHDTRTQLVNMYQGLKKTATLRNQHPIVHSLTMYFFTELGRILFSSMNTGMFLYALFQLLLLVAAMSWTVKLLMELNAPCRAVIPLMLLFLLSPTTQNYMFTCIKDVPFCAFLMVFLVQLFRIVTGRCGENRQRVFHQILLTVSALGMFFFRQDGIYQLLITFLVLPAANRKSRKLWRNMGIVFLCLFIVWNNVLLPAFQVRPSSRREMLSIPFQQTARYIRDAGDQVTKEEAEAIAAILDYENLGELYNPNLSDQVKGTFNDDATGEDLAAYFRVWFQMLLKRPDIYVQATMNNIYGYFYPDGYLNSVNSYAESEEHMEKLNESLETYGADFHYPSFLQSIRNTYETFRDALFSLPALSLLRMPAFYVWGLLLWAFYCLARRKRDSLSVTTPLLVALLVCIAGPAYGWYFRYLFAISLCLPCVILTGLYISSGQKTDGQI
;
A
#
# COMPACT_ATOMS: atom_id res chain seq x y z
N MET A 1 -48.42 -21.59 6.35
CA MET A 1 -48.09 -23.00 6.04
C MET A 1 -46.83 -22.99 5.16
N TYR A 2 -45.64 -23.12 5.75
CA TYR A 2 -44.40 -23.27 5.02
C TYR A 2 -44.05 -24.76 5.02
N GLN A 3 -44.14 -25.38 3.85
CA GLN A 3 -43.68 -26.74 3.65
C GLN A 3 -42.16 -26.82 3.84
N THR A 4 -41.74 -27.56 4.83
CA THR A 4 -40.35 -27.93 5.08
C THR A 4 -39.92 -29.03 4.10
N ALA A 5 -39.19 -28.62 3.04
CA ALA A 5 -38.54 -29.59 2.17
C ALA A 5 -37.35 -30.22 2.90
N SER A 6 -37.40 -31.52 3.04
CA SER A 6 -36.39 -32.42 3.64
C SER A 6 -35.16 -32.58 2.74
N GLY A 7 -34.21 -31.63 2.87
CA GLY A 7 -32.91 -31.72 2.21
C GLY A 7 -31.77 -31.36 3.18
N LYS A 8 -31.81 -31.83 4.45
CA LYS A 8 -31.04 -31.26 5.56
C LYS A 8 -29.72 -31.96 5.92
N THR A 9 -29.38 -33.09 5.33
CA THR A 9 -28.26 -33.90 5.82
C THR A 9 -26.86 -33.57 5.25
N PRO A 10 -26.65 -33.27 3.97
CA PRO A 10 -25.28 -33.09 3.47
C PRO A 10 -24.59 -31.77 3.95
N PHE A 11 -25.35 -30.73 4.34
CA PHE A 11 -24.78 -29.43 4.71
C PHE A 11 -24.26 -29.35 6.15
N ARG A 12 -24.80 -30.14 7.09
CA ARG A 12 -24.32 -30.19 8.48
C ARG A 12 -22.90 -30.75 8.56
N PHE A 13 -22.60 -31.74 7.73
CA PHE A 13 -21.27 -32.33 7.64
C PHE A 13 -20.22 -31.37 7.05
N LEU A 14 -20.62 -30.54 6.08
CA LEU A 14 -19.72 -29.54 5.48
C LEU A 14 -19.21 -28.49 6.49
N TYR A 15 -20.09 -27.99 7.39
CA TYR A 15 -19.66 -27.03 8.42
C TYR A 15 -18.63 -27.64 9.36
N PHE A 16 -18.86 -28.90 9.73
CA PHE A 16 -17.97 -29.63 10.61
C PHE A 16 -16.59 -29.82 9.98
N ILE A 17 -16.54 -30.30 8.74
CA ILE A 17 -15.27 -30.47 8.01
C ILE A 17 -14.56 -29.15 7.84
N ALA A 18 -15.23 -28.08 7.39
CA ALA A 18 -14.64 -26.78 7.21
C ALA A 18 -14.08 -26.21 8.53
N SER A 19 -14.80 -26.39 9.65
CA SER A 19 -14.33 -25.96 10.97
C SER A 19 -13.12 -26.75 11.43
N ALA A 20 -13.10 -28.07 11.22
CA ALA A 20 -11.97 -28.91 11.55
C ALA A 20 -10.73 -28.55 10.70
N LEU A 21 -10.89 -28.41 9.38
CA LEU A 21 -9.80 -28.02 8.49
C LEU A 21 -9.23 -26.64 8.83
N THR A 22 -10.09 -25.68 9.21
CA THR A 22 -9.63 -24.36 9.65
C THR A 22 -8.86 -24.42 10.96
N LEU A 23 -9.33 -25.20 11.92
CA LEU A 23 -8.62 -25.39 13.16
C LEU A 23 -7.24 -26.02 12.92
N LEU A 24 -7.18 -27.06 12.08
CA LEU A 24 -5.92 -27.65 11.65
C LEU A 24 -5.01 -26.62 10.95
N ALA A 25 -5.54 -25.78 10.08
CA ALA A 25 -4.76 -24.76 9.39
C ALA A 25 -4.19 -23.70 10.33
N LEU A 26 -4.92 -23.33 11.38
CA LEU A 26 -4.50 -22.35 12.37
C LEU A 26 -3.44 -22.91 13.35
N SER A 27 -3.43 -24.22 13.58
CA SER A 27 -2.46 -24.92 14.44
C SER A 27 -1.30 -25.55 13.67
N ALA A 28 -1.30 -25.46 12.32
CA ALA A 28 -0.33 -26.14 11.48
C ALA A 28 1.09 -25.62 11.69
N ASP A 29 2.00 -26.50 12.09
CA ASP A 29 3.44 -26.29 11.93
C ASP A 29 3.87 -26.86 10.56
N LEU A 30 4.18 -25.97 9.62
CA LEU A 30 4.60 -26.34 8.28
C LEU A 30 6.11 -26.64 8.18
N ASN A 31 6.88 -26.43 9.25
CA ASN A 31 8.30 -26.77 9.25
C ASN A 31 8.49 -28.30 9.16
N PRO A 32 9.59 -28.76 8.51
CA PRO A 32 9.91 -30.17 8.47
C PRO A 32 10.25 -30.67 9.88
N PRO A 33 9.80 -31.88 10.26
CA PRO A 33 10.07 -32.44 11.57
C PRO A 33 11.55 -32.89 11.69
N GLU A 34 12.17 -32.65 12.84
CA GLU A 34 13.55 -33.09 13.13
C GLU A 34 13.73 -34.62 13.08
N SER A 35 12.66 -35.39 13.36
CA SER A 35 12.64 -36.85 13.47
C SER A 35 12.45 -37.60 12.14
N GLY A 36 12.42 -36.87 11.01
CA GLY A 36 12.16 -37.46 9.70
C GLY A 36 10.65 -37.49 9.34
N GLU A 37 10.35 -37.49 8.05
CA GLU A 37 8.99 -37.39 7.54
C GLU A 37 8.26 -38.73 7.54
N SER A 38 7.12 -38.76 8.23
CA SER A 38 6.19 -39.90 8.30
C SER A 38 4.74 -39.42 8.35
N LEU A 39 3.79 -40.31 8.13
CA LEU A 39 2.37 -39.96 8.29
C LEU A 39 2.05 -39.56 9.75
N LEU A 40 2.79 -40.07 10.72
CA LEU A 40 2.67 -39.72 12.13
C LEU A 40 3.12 -38.27 12.35
N SER A 41 4.26 -37.85 11.76
CA SER A 41 4.76 -36.47 11.87
C SER A 41 3.81 -35.46 11.22
N VAL A 42 3.08 -35.84 10.17
CA VAL A 42 2.00 -35.01 9.60
C VAL A 42 0.88 -34.80 10.62
N ILE A 43 0.47 -35.86 11.33
CA ILE A 43 -0.56 -35.74 12.38
C ILE A 43 -0.05 -34.88 13.55
N GLU A 44 1.18 -35.08 13.97
CA GLU A 44 1.82 -34.30 15.04
C GLU A 44 1.92 -32.81 14.72
N SER A 45 2.17 -32.45 13.47
CA SER A 45 2.26 -31.04 13.04
C SER A 45 0.94 -30.26 13.14
N PHE A 46 -0.19 -30.96 13.32
CA PHE A 46 -1.50 -30.37 13.55
C PHE A 46 -2.00 -30.53 14.99
N GLN A 47 -1.17 -31.07 15.89
CA GLN A 47 -1.58 -31.24 17.28
C GLN A 47 -1.58 -29.91 18.02
N SER A 48 -2.77 -29.54 18.46
CA SER A 48 -2.99 -28.44 19.41
C SER A 48 -4.03 -28.95 20.41
N VAL A 49 -3.70 -28.96 21.69
CA VAL A 49 -4.57 -29.48 22.75
C VAL A 49 -4.85 -28.38 23.77
N HIS A 50 -5.53 -27.32 23.32
CA HIS A 50 -5.96 -26.24 24.20
C HIS A 50 -7.49 -26.21 24.32
N ILE A 51 -8.01 -25.92 25.52
CA ILE A 51 -9.46 -25.71 25.73
C ILE A 51 -9.99 -24.63 24.80
N THR A 52 -9.17 -23.64 24.48
CA THR A 52 -9.47 -22.59 23.51
C THR A 52 -9.86 -23.11 22.13
N ASP A 53 -9.33 -24.27 21.72
CA ASP A 53 -9.60 -24.86 20.40
C ASP A 53 -11.02 -25.40 20.29
N ILE A 54 -11.57 -25.90 21.39
CA ILE A 54 -12.97 -26.33 21.46
C ILE A 54 -13.88 -25.12 21.31
N VAL A 55 -13.58 -24.02 22.00
CA VAL A 55 -14.36 -22.78 21.92
C VAL A 55 -14.28 -22.21 20.49
N LEU A 56 -13.08 -22.18 19.90
CA LEU A 56 -12.86 -21.72 18.54
C LEU A 56 -13.61 -22.61 17.54
N PHE A 57 -13.57 -23.93 17.69
CA PHE A 57 -14.30 -24.87 16.84
C PHE A 57 -15.81 -24.63 16.87
N LEU A 58 -16.40 -24.45 18.05
CA LEU A 58 -17.82 -24.13 18.21
C LEU A 58 -18.18 -22.78 17.58
N PHE A 59 -17.31 -21.77 17.74
CA PHE A 59 -17.47 -20.48 17.09
C PHE A 59 -17.43 -20.62 15.55
N LEU A 60 -16.46 -21.37 15.01
CA LEU A 60 -16.33 -21.61 13.58
C LEU A 60 -17.55 -22.37 13.01
N LEU A 61 -18.11 -23.34 13.73
CA LEU A 61 -19.34 -24.02 13.34
C LEU A 61 -20.51 -23.04 13.17
N TYR A 62 -20.69 -22.13 14.14
CA TYR A 62 -21.73 -21.11 14.09
C TYR A 62 -21.46 -20.13 12.95
N PHE A 63 -20.22 -19.64 12.84
CA PHE A 63 -19.78 -18.69 11.82
C PHE A 63 -19.98 -19.25 10.39
N TYR A 64 -19.57 -20.48 10.11
CA TYR A 64 -19.71 -21.08 8.79
C TYR A 64 -21.16 -21.37 8.43
N ARG A 65 -21.95 -21.79 9.40
CA ARG A 65 -23.40 -21.93 9.19
C ARG A 65 -24.02 -20.59 8.77
N HIS A 66 -23.66 -19.51 9.44
CA HIS A 66 -24.13 -18.16 9.10
C HIS A 66 -23.67 -17.75 7.70
N ALA A 67 -22.35 -17.80 7.43
CA ALA A 67 -21.76 -17.42 6.16
C ALA A 67 -22.34 -18.18 4.95
N LEU A 68 -22.52 -19.50 5.06
CA LEU A 68 -23.10 -20.30 3.99
C LEU A 68 -24.59 -20.02 3.79
N THR A 69 -25.32 -19.61 4.82
CA THR A 69 -26.71 -19.14 4.68
C THR A 69 -26.75 -17.85 3.88
N VAL A 70 -25.91 -16.88 4.25
CA VAL A 70 -25.74 -15.61 3.53
C VAL A 70 -25.31 -15.84 2.08
N TYR A 71 -24.34 -16.73 1.85
CA TYR A 71 -23.86 -17.06 0.51
C TYR A 71 -24.99 -17.55 -0.41
N LYS A 72 -25.87 -18.43 0.08
CA LYS A 72 -27.00 -18.94 -0.69
C LYS A 72 -28.05 -17.90 -1.02
N THR A 73 -28.28 -16.96 -0.13
CA THR A 73 -29.33 -15.94 -0.28
C THR A 73 -28.86 -14.71 -1.03
N SER A 74 -27.62 -14.27 -0.83
CA SER A 74 -27.11 -12.97 -1.31
C SER A 74 -26.22 -13.07 -2.55
N PHE A 75 -25.72 -14.30 -2.92
CA PHE A 75 -24.77 -14.50 -4.03
C PHE A 75 -25.34 -15.44 -5.09
N LEU A 76 -26.37 -14.98 -5.83
CA LEU A 76 -27.09 -15.82 -6.79
C LEU A 76 -26.38 -15.93 -8.16
N SER A 77 -25.67 -14.88 -8.61
CA SER A 77 -24.99 -14.90 -9.91
C SER A 77 -23.64 -15.59 -9.86
N VAL A 78 -23.26 -16.29 -10.96
CA VAL A 78 -21.94 -16.94 -11.10
C VAL A 78 -20.81 -15.96 -10.84
N ARG A 79 -20.91 -14.72 -11.38
CA ARG A 79 -19.91 -13.69 -11.15
C ARG A 79 -19.76 -13.35 -9.66
N ALA A 80 -20.86 -13.13 -8.93
CA ALA A 80 -20.80 -12.83 -7.51
C ALA A 80 -20.18 -13.98 -6.70
N LYS A 81 -20.45 -15.22 -7.09
CA LYS A 81 -19.81 -16.41 -6.52
C LYS A 81 -18.31 -16.43 -6.78
N LEU A 82 -17.89 -16.26 -8.03
CA LEU A 82 -16.46 -16.21 -8.38
C LEU A 82 -15.71 -15.10 -7.62
N CYS A 83 -16.34 -13.94 -7.42
CA CYS A 83 -15.75 -12.84 -6.63
C CYS A 83 -15.58 -13.18 -5.14
N CYS A 84 -16.23 -14.22 -4.61
CA CYS A 84 -15.94 -14.73 -3.27
C CYS A 84 -14.87 -15.83 -3.29
N HIS A 85 -14.89 -16.71 -4.30
CA HIS A 85 -13.98 -17.85 -4.38
C HIS A 85 -12.55 -17.47 -4.79
N ILE A 86 -12.39 -16.57 -5.77
CA ILE A 86 -11.07 -16.17 -6.28
C ILE A 86 -10.21 -15.55 -5.19
N PRO A 87 -10.64 -14.49 -4.46
CA PRO A 87 -9.80 -13.91 -3.40
C PRO A 87 -9.53 -14.90 -2.27
N ALA A 88 -10.47 -15.78 -1.94
CA ALA A 88 -10.26 -16.81 -0.94
C ALA A 88 -9.18 -17.83 -1.34
N ALA A 89 -9.18 -18.27 -2.60
CA ALA A 89 -8.17 -19.19 -3.12
C ALA A 89 -6.78 -18.51 -3.17
N LEU A 90 -6.71 -17.28 -3.66
CA LEU A 90 -5.46 -16.51 -3.66
C LEU A 90 -4.91 -16.31 -2.25
N PHE A 91 -5.77 -15.94 -1.30
CA PHE A 91 -5.35 -15.77 0.10
C PHE A 91 -4.78 -17.07 0.67
N ALA A 92 -5.48 -18.21 0.49
CA ALA A 92 -5.02 -19.49 0.98
C ALA A 92 -3.66 -19.90 0.38
N VAL A 93 -3.46 -19.67 -0.92
CA VAL A 93 -2.17 -19.91 -1.59
C VAL A 93 -1.07 -19.03 -0.99
N PHE A 94 -1.33 -17.74 -0.80
CA PHE A 94 -0.33 -16.84 -0.21
C PHE A 94 -0.08 -17.07 1.28
N MET A 95 -1.03 -17.64 2.03
CA MET A 95 -0.77 -18.08 3.41
C MET A 95 0.25 -19.23 3.43
N ILE A 96 0.13 -20.20 2.55
CA ILE A 96 1.03 -21.36 2.50
C ILE A 96 2.38 -21.00 1.88
N LEU A 97 2.38 -20.44 0.67
CA LEU A 97 3.61 -20.04 -0.01
C LEU A 97 4.33 -18.91 0.76
N GLY A 98 3.58 -17.93 1.26
CA GLY A 98 4.13 -16.82 2.03
C GLY A 98 4.86 -17.29 3.29
N HIS A 99 4.32 -18.29 4.00
CA HIS A 99 5.01 -18.92 5.13
C HIS A 99 6.35 -19.56 4.69
N SER A 100 6.33 -20.33 3.59
CA SER A 100 7.53 -20.97 3.06
C SER A 100 8.62 -19.95 2.68
N PHE A 101 8.22 -18.88 1.97
CA PHE A 101 9.16 -17.81 1.60
C PHE A 101 9.65 -16.98 2.78
N TYR A 102 8.82 -16.79 3.81
CA TYR A 102 9.20 -16.11 5.05
C TYR A 102 10.26 -16.91 5.83
N ALA A 103 10.08 -18.24 5.93
CA ALA A 103 10.94 -19.11 6.71
C ALA A 103 12.22 -19.55 5.96
N ASP A 104 12.13 -19.81 4.65
CA ASP A 104 13.22 -20.47 3.87
C ASP A 104 13.63 -19.71 2.60
N ASN A 105 13.03 -18.56 2.29
CA ASN A 105 13.23 -17.83 1.02
C ASN A 105 12.96 -18.67 -0.24
N SER A 106 12.25 -19.79 -0.09
CA SER A 106 11.92 -20.74 -1.16
C SER A 106 10.52 -21.33 -0.96
N TRP A 107 10.07 -22.13 -1.89
CA TRP A 107 8.83 -22.92 -1.76
C TRP A 107 9.05 -24.35 -1.23
N ASN A 108 10.26 -24.67 -0.75
CA ASN A 108 10.63 -26.02 -0.33
C ASN A 108 9.70 -26.57 0.76
N LEU A 109 9.35 -25.75 1.77
CA LEU A 109 8.42 -26.17 2.83
C LEU A 109 7.04 -26.66 2.31
N VAL A 110 6.76 -26.41 1.03
CA VAL A 110 5.52 -26.87 0.39
C VAL A 110 5.75 -28.09 -0.50
N PHE A 111 6.85 -28.10 -1.28
CA PHE A 111 7.05 -29.03 -2.39
C PHE A 111 8.22 -29.99 -2.23
N GLU A 112 9.00 -29.91 -1.15
CA GLU A 112 10.18 -30.75 -0.95
C GLU A 112 9.85 -32.24 -0.87
N SER A 113 8.71 -32.57 -0.25
CA SER A 113 8.27 -33.95 -0.11
C SER A 113 6.76 -34.12 -0.28
N SER A 114 6.31 -35.38 -0.50
CA SER A 114 4.89 -35.69 -0.56
C SER A 114 4.16 -35.45 0.77
N MET A 115 4.87 -35.56 1.90
CA MET A 115 4.31 -35.31 3.22
C MET A 115 4.13 -33.80 3.47
N GLN A 116 5.11 -32.97 3.06
CA GLN A 116 4.99 -31.50 3.11
C GLN A 116 3.85 -31.02 2.19
N LEU A 117 3.73 -31.60 1.00
CA LEU A 117 2.62 -31.29 0.11
C LEU A 117 1.26 -31.64 0.74
N LEU A 118 1.15 -32.79 1.43
CA LEU A 118 -0.08 -33.19 2.13
C LEU A 118 -0.42 -32.20 3.26
N LYS A 119 0.55 -31.83 4.10
CA LYS A 119 0.37 -30.80 5.15
C LYS A 119 -0.13 -29.49 4.55
N SER A 120 0.54 -29.04 3.50
CA SER A 120 0.20 -27.80 2.80
C SER A 120 -1.21 -27.83 2.20
N CYS A 121 -1.65 -28.94 1.62
CA CYS A 121 -2.99 -29.10 1.07
C CYS A 121 -4.08 -29.06 2.17
N ILE A 122 -3.84 -29.68 3.32
CA ILE A 122 -4.75 -29.65 4.47
C ILE A 122 -4.88 -28.20 4.98
N ALA A 123 -3.75 -27.53 5.24
CA ALA A 123 -3.73 -26.15 5.71
C ALA A 123 -4.35 -25.17 4.70
N LEU A 124 -4.05 -25.34 3.40
CA LEU A 124 -4.64 -24.54 2.31
C LEU A 124 -6.17 -24.66 2.29
N SER A 125 -6.69 -25.86 2.50
CA SER A 125 -8.14 -26.08 2.52
C SER A 125 -8.81 -25.36 3.69
N GLY A 126 -8.18 -25.34 4.86
CA GLY A 126 -8.67 -24.62 6.03
C GLY A 126 -8.63 -23.10 5.86
N TRP A 127 -7.52 -22.55 5.37
CA TRP A 127 -7.39 -21.12 5.06
C TRP A 127 -8.40 -20.67 3.99
N TYR A 128 -8.58 -21.49 2.95
CA TYR A 128 -9.60 -21.22 1.93
C TYR A 128 -11.00 -21.14 2.52
N ALA A 129 -11.40 -22.12 3.37
CA ALA A 129 -12.71 -22.14 4.00
C ALA A 129 -12.93 -20.91 4.88
N LEU A 130 -11.93 -20.55 5.68
CA LEU A 130 -11.98 -19.37 6.55
C LEU A 130 -12.14 -18.08 5.74
N PHE A 131 -11.24 -17.86 4.79
CA PHE A 131 -11.24 -16.59 4.06
C PHE A 131 -12.44 -16.47 3.11
N PHE A 132 -12.93 -17.58 2.55
CA PHE A 132 -14.17 -17.61 1.79
C PHE A 132 -15.36 -17.13 2.64
N CYS A 133 -15.53 -17.67 3.83
CA CYS A 133 -16.62 -17.30 4.72
C CYS A 133 -16.48 -15.85 5.23
N CYS A 134 -15.25 -15.41 5.55
CA CYS A 134 -14.97 -14.03 5.88
C CYS A 134 -15.35 -13.08 4.73
N THR A 135 -14.98 -13.40 3.49
CA THR A 135 -15.32 -12.60 2.30
C THR A 135 -16.82 -12.47 2.10
N VAL A 136 -17.56 -13.58 2.24
CA VAL A 136 -19.03 -13.60 2.14
C VAL A 136 -19.67 -12.69 3.18
N CYS A 137 -19.27 -12.83 4.45
CA CYS A 137 -19.79 -12.01 5.54
C CYS A 137 -19.42 -10.53 5.40
N LEU A 138 -18.19 -10.24 4.96
CA LEU A 138 -17.71 -8.88 4.73
C LEU A 138 -18.52 -8.19 3.61
N PHE A 139 -18.79 -8.89 2.51
CA PHE A 139 -19.58 -8.33 1.41
C PHE A 139 -21.03 -8.08 1.82
N ASP A 140 -21.65 -9.00 2.59
CA ASP A 140 -22.99 -8.81 3.12
C ASP A 140 -23.04 -7.65 4.13
N PHE A 141 -22.06 -7.53 5.01
CA PHE A 141 -21.91 -6.40 5.92
C PHE A 141 -21.77 -5.07 5.16
N ALA A 142 -20.94 -5.05 4.12
CA ALA A 142 -20.78 -3.87 3.27
C ALA A 142 -22.06 -3.45 2.55
N ASP A 143 -22.92 -4.40 2.17
CA ASP A 143 -24.23 -4.13 1.60
C ASP A 143 -25.20 -3.51 2.63
N ARG A 144 -25.10 -3.91 3.90
CA ARG A 144 -25.99 -3.46 4.98
C ARG A 144 -25.54 -2.16 5.64
N LEU A 145 -24.25 -1.90 5.69
CA LEU A 145 -23.66 -0.79 6.44
C LEU A 145 -24.30 0.59 6.15
N PRO A 146 -24.59 0.97 4.89
CA PRO A 146 -25.22 2.26 4.60
C PRO A 146 -26.64 2.41 5.16
N PHE A 147 -27.35 1.30 5.39
CA PHE A 147 -28.75 1.27 5.83
C PHE A 147 -28.92 0.97 7.33
N MET A 148 -27.83 0.73 8.05
CA MET A 148 -27.90 0.52 9.49
C MET A 148 -28.36 1.79 10.20
N HIS A 149 -29.56 1.73 10.78
CA HIS A 149 -30.07 2.78 11.67
C HIS A 149 -29.70 2.40 13.11
N PHE A 150 -29.02 3.29 13.80
CA PHE A 150 -28.79 3.14 15.24
C PHE A 150 -29.59 4.21 15.94
N GLU A 151 -30.29 3.81 17.00
CA GLU A 151 -31.03 4.74 17.85
C GLU A 151 -30.10 5.86 18.34
N LYS A 152 -30.56 7.09 18.28
CA LYS A 152 -29.84 8.25 18.83
C LYS A 152 -29.85 8.14 20.36
N LYS A 153 -28.85 7.43 20.92
CA LYS A 153 -28.63 7.49 22.38
C LYS A 153 -28.35 8.94 22.78
N GLN A 154 -28.81 9.31 23.98
CA GLN A 154 -28.46 10.61 24.55
C GLN A 154 -26.95 10.68 24.72
N VAL A 155 -26.30 11.53 23.93
CA VAL A 155 -24.87 11.81 24.05
C VAL A 155 -24.66 13.08 24.87
N PRO A 156 -23.55 13.19 25.64
CA PRO A 156 -23.18 14.40 26.36
C PRO A 156 -23.24 15.66 25.49
N TYR A 157 -23.57 16.80 26.10
CA TYR A 157 -23.75 18.08 25.40
C TYR A 157 -22.53 18.45 24.51
N VAL A 158 -21.31 18.25 25.02
CA VAL A 158 -20.06 18.56 24.30
C VAL A 158 -19.95 17.72 23.03
N ILE A 159 -20.21 16.41 23.11
CA ILE A 159 -20.19 15.51 21.94
C ILE A 159 -21.27 15.92 20.95
N ARG A 160 -22.48 16.23 21.41
CA ARG A 160 -23.57 16.68 20.53
C ARG A 160 -23.21 17.96 19.78
N ARG A 161 -22.58 18.92 20.47
CA ARG A 161 -22.11 20.17 19.86
C ARG A 161 -21.04 19.92 18.81
N TYR A 162 -20.08 19.01 19.09
CA TYR A 162 -19.05 18.61 18.13
C TYR A 162 -19.64 17.94 16.89
N LEU A 163 -20.58 16.99 17.07
CA LEU A 163 -21.28 16.32 15.97
C LEU A 163 -22.06 17.32 15.10
N GLY A 164 -22.76 18.26 15.74
CA GLY A 164 -23.45 19.35 15.01
C GLY A 164 -22.50 20.24 14.22
N ALA A 165 -21.32 20.56 14.77
CA ALA A 165 -20.29 21.31 14.04
C ALA A 165 -19.71 20.49 12.86
N LEU A 166 -19.55 19.17 13.02
CA LEU A 166 -19.08 18.29 11.95
C LEU A 166 -20.12 18.16 10.83
N GLU A 167 -21.42 18.16 11.15
CA GLU A 167 -22.51 18.14 10.18
C GLU A 167 -22.64 19.47 9.41
N THR A 168 -22.50 20.60 10.07
CA THR A 168 -22.67 21.94 9.47
C THR A 168 -21.43 22.45 8.75
N HIS A 169 -20.23 22.17 9.29
CA HIS A 169 -18.96 22.66 8.79
C HIS A 169 -17.90 21.54 8.72
N PRO A 170 -18.13 20.46 7.95
CA PRO A 170 -17.33 19.23 8.00
C PRO A 170 -15.83 19.47 7.73
N PHE A 171 -15.48 20.24 6.70
CA PHE A 171 -14.10 20.53 6.38
C PHE A 171 -13.37 21.25 7.54
N ARG A 172 -13.96 22.36 8.01
CA ARG A 172 -13.35 23.18 9.08
C ARG A 172 -13.20 22.40 10.38
N THR A 173 -14.25 21.69 10.77
CA THR A 173 -14.26 20.91 12.02
C THR A 173 -13.23 19.80 11.97
N CYS A 174 -13.20 19.03 10.87
CA CYS A 174 -12.22 17.97 10.69
C CYS A 174 -10.79 18.54 10.65
N PHE A 175 -10.52 19.58 9.87
CA PHE A 175 -9.22 20.20 9.73
C PHE A 175 -8.66 20.67 11.09
N LEU A 176 -9.45 21.40 11.86
CA LEU A 176 -9.01 21.87 13.18
C LEU A 176 -8.81 20.71 14.17
N THR A 177 -9.68 19.71 14.15
CA THR A 177 -9.55 18.53 15.02
C THR A 177 -8.26 17.77 14.72
N LEU A 178 -7.99 17.47 13.44
CA LEU A 178 -6.77 16.77 13.02
C LEU A 178 -5.52 17.59 13.34
N LEU A 179 -5.53 18.88 13.03
CA LEU A 179 -4.40 19.75 13.27
C LEU A 179 -4.05 19.86 14.77
N ILE A 180 -5.06 20.10 15.63
CA ILE A 180 -4.85 20.20 17.08
C ILE A 180 -4.32 18.86 17.64
N ALA A 181 -4.88 17.74 17.19
CA ALA A 181 -4.44 16.43 17.64
C ALA A 181 -3.03 16.05 17.16
N CYS A 182 -2.54 16.65 16.06
CA CYS A 182 -1.16 16.49 15.59
C CYS A 182 -0.14 17.34 16.34
N LEU A 183 -0.55 18.35 17.12
CA LEU A 183 0.39 19.27 17.81
C LEU A 183 1.40 18.55 18.71
N PRO A 184 1.04 17.57 19.56
CA PRO A 184 2.02 16.85 20.37
C PRO A 184 3.09 16.15 19.53
N TYR A 185 2.67 15.50 18.42
CA TYR A 185 3.60 14.82 17.50
C TYR A 185 4.50 15.81 16.77
N MET A 186 3.96 16.97 16.40
CA MET A 186 4.73 18.05 15.77
C MET A 186 5.84 18.55 16.69
N VAL A 187 5.57 18.70 17.97
CA VAL A 187 6.58 19.11 18.96
C VAL A 187 7.63 18.02 19.14
N LEU A 188 7.22 16.76 19.28
CA LEU A 188 8.14 15.63 19.44
C LEU A 188 9.03 15.43 18.22
N SER A 189 8.50 15.65 17.02
CA SER A 189 9.22 15.43 15.76
C SER A 189 10.00 16.65 15.28
N TYR A 190 9.99 17.78 16.01
CA TYR A 190 10.73 18.97 15.60
C TYR A 190 12.24 18.66 15.46
N PRO A 191 12.89 19.03 14.34
CA PRO A 191 12.35 19.80 13.19
C PRO A 191 11.51 18.96 12.23
N ALA A 192 11.83 17.67 12.07
CA ALA A 192 11.17 16.68 11.23
C ALA A 192 11.82 15.31 11.44
N ILE A 193 11.24 14.26 10.86
CA ILE A 193 11.88 12.95 10.78
C ILE A 193 12.62 12.85 9.45
N PHE A 194 13.94 12.63 9.51
CA PHE A 194 14.82 12.52 8.36
C PHE A 194 15.02 11.05 7.98
N THR A 195 15.22 10.80 6.71
CA THR A 195 15.52 9.49 6.15
C THR A 195 16.71 9.56 5.20
N HIS A 196 17.18 8.43 4.74
CA HIS A 196 18.19 8.37 3.68
C HIS A 196 17.77 9.21 2.45
N ASP A 197 16.50 9.13 2.04
CA ASP A 197 15.98 9.91 0.91
C ASP A 197 16.01 11.42 1.16
N THR A 198 15.67 11.86 2.39
CA THR A 198 15.73 13.28 2.80
C THR A 198 17.14 13.81 2.62
N ARG A 199 18.13 13.07 3.15
CA ARG A 199 19.55 13.41 3.03
C ARG A 199 19.99 13.48 1.57
N THR A 200 19.75 12.43 0.80
CA THR A 200 20.17 12.34 -0.59
C THR A 200 19.58 13.46 -1.44
N GLN A 201 18.32 13.82 -1.23
CA GLN A 201 17.66 14.90 -1.96
C GLN A 201 18.26 16.28 -1.63
N LEU A 202 18.48 16.59 -0.35
CA LEU A 202 19.07 17.87 0.04
C LEU A 202 20.51 18.00 -0.45
N VAL A 203 21.33 16.95 -0.30
CA VAL A 203 22.71 16.94 -0.84
C VAL A 203 22.70 17.17 -2.35
N ASN A 204 21.87 16.44 -3.10
CA ASN A 204 21.74 16.62 -4.55
C ASN A 204 21.36 18.07 -4.92
N MET A 205 20.46 18.71 -4.17
CA MET A 205 20.03 20.09 -4.46
C MET A 205 21.13 21.09 -4.13
N TYR A 206 21.75 21.03 -2.95
CA TYR A 206 22.78 21.97 -2.56
C TYR A 206 24.01 21.87 -3.47
N GLN A 207 24.51 20.68 -3.72
CA GLN A 207 25.66 20.46 -4.59
C GLN A 207 25.35 20.79 -6.06
N GLY A 208 24.17 20.40 -6.53
CA GLY A 208 23.77 20.63 -7.92
C GLY A 208 23.56 22.10 -8.26
N LEU A 209 22.83 22.86 -7.42
CA LEU A 209 22.59 24.29 -7.64
C LEU A 209 23.87 25.13 -7.50
N LYS A 210 24.81 24.71 -6.67
CA LYS A 210 26.13 25.35 -6.55
C LYS A 210 27.14 24.86 -7.60
N LYS A 211 26.71 23.98 -8.52
CA LYS A 211 27.52 23.41 -9.62
C LYS A 211 28.75 22.62 -9.17
N THR A 212 28.75 22.09 -7.95
CA THR A 212 29.78 21.16 -7.45
C THR A 212 29.48 19.73 -7.83
N ALA A 213 28.23 19.41 -8.18
CA ALA A 213 27.80 18.13 -8.74
C ALA A 213 26.70 18.34 -9.79
N THR A 214 26.40 17.29 -10.57
CA THR A 214 25.29 17.31 -11.55
C THR A 214 23.98 16.99 -10.85
N LEU A 215 22.93 17.81 -11.05
CA LEU A 215 21.58 17.52 -10.59
C LEU A 215 21.06 16.21 -11.18
N ARG A 216 20.44 15.39 -10.34
CA ARG A 216 19.89 14.08 -10.72
C ARG A 216 18.41 14.01 -10.38
N ASN A 217 17.60 13.44 -11.26
CA ASN A 217 16.17 13.19 -11.03
C ASN A 217 15.92 11.77 -10.47
N GLN A 218 16.86 11.24 -9.66
CA GLN A 218 16.67 9.95 -8.96
C GLN A 218 15.48 10.02 -8.00
N HIS A 219 15.37 11.15 -7.28
CA HIS A 219 14.14 11.54 -6.60
C HIS A 219 13.49 12.67 -7.39
N PRO A 220 12.14 12.82 -7.36
CA PRO A 220 11.45 13.88 -8.11
C PRO A 220 12.05 15.26 -7.81
N ILE A 221 12.58 15.90 -8.85
CA ILE A 221 13.32 17.16 -8.69
C ILE A 221 12.46 18.28 -8.08
N VAL A 222 11.14 18.28 -8.38
CA VAL A 222 10.21 19.28 -7.83
C VAL A 222 10.05 19.10 -6.32
N HIS A 223 9.97 17.84 -5.82
CA HIS A 223 9.94 17.58 -4.39
C HIS A 223 11.26 18.03 -3.72
N SER A 224 12.39 17.66 -4.30
CA SER A 224 13.72 18.06 -3.79
C SER A 224 13.88 19.59 -3.77
N LEU A 225 13.42 20.29 -4.81
CA LEU A 225 13.41 21.74 -4.88
C LEU A 225 12.49 22.36 -3.83
N THR A 226 11.34 21.74 -3.55
CA THR A 226 10.44 22.20 -2.49
C THR A 226 11.10 22.11 -1.12
N MET A 227 11.77 21.01 -0.79
CA MET A 227 12.52 20.87 0.45
C MET A 227 13.65 21.90 0.54
N TYR A 228 14.43 22.04 -0.52
CA TYR A 228 15.49 23.06 -0.61
C TYR A 228 14.95 24.48 -0.39
N PHE A 229 13.84 24.83 -1.03
CA PHE A 229 13.20 26.14 -0.86
C PHE A 229 12.86 26.44 0.61
N PHE A 230 12.25 25.51 1.31
CA PHE A 230 11.91 25.69 2.72
C PHE A 230 13.16 25.74 3.60
N THR A 231 14.17 24.92 3.32
CA THR A 231 15.45 24.93 4.03
C THR A 231 16.15 26.28 3.90
N GLU A 232 16.23 26.84 2.67
CA GLU A 232 16.76 28.18 2.44
C GLU A 232 15.91 29.29 3.05
N LEU A 233 14.58 29.15 3.02
CA LEU A 233 13.68 30.10 3.68
C LEU A 233 13.97 30.17 5.19
N GLY A 234 14.15 29.02 5.84
CA GLY A 234 14.53 28.94 7.25
C GLY A 234 15.91 29.58 7.50
N ARG A 235 16.88 29.30 6.65
CA ARG A 235 18.23 29.88 6.74
C ARG A 235 18.19 31.42 6.61
N ILE A 236 17.40 31.95 5.67
CA ILE A 236 17.30 33.39 5.42
C ILE A 236 16.52 34.11 6.52
N LEU A 237 15.37 33.59 6.95
CA LEU A 237 14.46 34.26 7.89
C LEU A 237 14.84 34.04 9.37
N PHE A 238 15.41 32.85 9.68
CA PHE A 238 15.66 32.42 11.06
C PHE A 238 17.11 32.03 11.32
N SER A 239 18.01 32.19 10.35
CA SER A 239 19.41 31.77 10.42
C SER A 239 19.58 30.27 10.78
N SER A 240 18.62 29.41 10.40
CA SER A 240 18.61 27.98 10.74
C SER A 240 17.98 27.16 9.63
N MET A 241 18.74 26.21 9.09
CA MET A 241 18.22 25.21 8.16
C MET A 241 17.30 24.22 8.88
N ASN A 242 17.55 23.96 10.16
CA ASN A 242 16.71 23.13 11.02
C ASN A 242 15.27 23.66 11.08
N THR A 243 15.12 24.97 11.30
CA THR A 243 13.80 25.64 11.26
C THR A 243 13.19 25.56 9.85
N GLY A 244 13.99 25.63 8.80
CA GLY A 244 13.52 25.47 7.43
C GLY A 244 12.88 24.10 7.17
N MET A 245 13.48 23.02 7.65
CA MET A 245 12.90 21.68 7.54
C MET A 245 11.61 21.52 8.37
N PHE A 246 11.51 22.20 9.51
CA PHE A 246 10.25 22.28 10.24
C PHE A 246 9.13 22.97 9.42
N LEU A 247 9.45 24.06 8.73
CA LEU A 247 8.49 24.73 7.83
C LEU A 247 8.04 23.80 6.70
N TYR A 248 8.95 22.99 6.14
CA TYR A 248 8.59 21.97 5.17
C TYR A 248 7.69 20.89 5.77
N ALA A 249 8.02 20.37 6.95
CA ALA A 249 7.19 19.40 7.66
C ALA A 249 5.78 19.94 7.96
N LEU A 250 5.69 21.22 8.35
CA LEU A 250 4.41 21.91 8.55
C LEU A 250 3.63 22.05 7.24
N PHE A 251 4.29 22.41 6.14
CA PHE A 251 3.68 22.48 4.80
C PHE A 251 3.05 21.13 4.39
N GLN A 252 3.81 20.02 4.48
CA GLN A 252 3.29 18.70 4.11
C GLN A 252 2.16 18.24 5.05
N LEU A 253 2.23 18.54 6.35
CA LEU A 253 1.17 18.26 7.32
C LEU A 253 -0.12 18.98 6.95
N LEU A 254 -0.05 20.30 6.70
CA LEU A 254 -1.22 21.09 6.34
C LEU A 254 -1.86 20.61 5.04
N LEU A 255 -1.03 20.23 4.05
CA LEU A 255 -1.50 19.68 2.78
C LEU A 255 -2.25 18.35 2.99
N LEU A 256 -1.70 17.44 3.79
CA LEU A 256 -2.29 16.13 4.06
C LEU A 256 -3.57 16.26 4.90
N VAL A 257 -3.57 17.07 5.97
CA VAL A 257 -4.74 17.32 6.81
C VAL A 257 -5.87 17.99 6.01
N ALA A 258 -5.54 18.89 5.08
CA ALA A 258 -6.52 19.49 4.17
C ALA A 258 -7.15 18.43 3.24
N ALA A 259 -6.35 17.51 2.67
CA ALA A 259 -6.83 16.43 1.82
C ALA A 259 -7.75 15.45 2.58
N MET A 260 -7.36 15.07 3.81
CA MET A 260 -8.20 14.26 4.72
C MET A 260 -9.54 14.95 5.00
N SER A 261 -9.50 16.24 5.34
CA SER A 261 -10.70 17.04 5.62
C SER A 261 -11.60 17.22 4.40
N TRP A 262 -11.01 17.29 3.21
CA TRP A 262 -11.76 17.31 1.95
C TRP A 262 -12.51 16.01 1.69
N THR A 263 -11.91 14.87 2.06
CA THR A 263 -12.55 13.56 1.99
C THR A 263 -13.71 13.45 2.99
N VAL A 264 -13.51 13.91 4.23
CA VAL A 264 -14.59 13.95 5.24
C VAL A 264 -15.73 14.83 4.77
N LYS A 265 -15.43 15.99 4.17
CA LYS A 265 -16.47 16.85 3.57
C LYS A 265 -17.28 16.11 2.50
N LEU A 266 -16.62 15.37 1.59
CA LEU A 266 -17.33 14.58 0.59
C LEU A 266 -18.24 13.52 1.23
N LEU A 267 -17.76 12.81 2.25
CA LEU A 267 -18.57 11.80 2.95
C LEU A 267 -19.83 12.41 3.60
N MET A 268 -19.69 13.57 4.22
CA MET A 268 -20.84 14.28 4.82
C MET A 268 -21.84 14.74 3.75
N GLU A 269 -21.38 15.21 2.58
CA GLU A 269 -22.22 15.54 1.42
C GLU A 269 -22.93 14.31 0.81
N LEU A 270 -22.36 13.11 1.02
CA LEU A 270 -22.99 11.84 0.66
C LEU A 270 -23.97 11.32 1.72
N ASN A 271 -24.26 12.13 2.77
CA ASN A 271 -25.06 11.76 3.93
C ASN A 271 -24.51 10.56 4.70
N ALA A 272 -23.18 10.36 4.69
CA ALA A 272 -22.56 9.38 5.55
C ALA A 272 -22.76 9.80 7.03
N PRO A 273 -23.24 8.91 7.90
CA PRO A 273 -23.48 9.26 9.30
C PRO A 273 -22.14 9.47 10.04
N CYS A 274 -22.13 10.34 11.04
CA CYS A 274 -20.94 10.62 11.85
C CYS A 274 -20.26 9.36 12.40
N ARG A 275 -21.01 8.30 12.68
CA ARG A 275 -20.49 6.99 13.11
C ARG A 275 -19.61 6.26 12.07
N ALA A 276 -19.73 6.62 10.79
CA ALA A 276 -18.82 6.12 9.75
C ALA A 276 -17.62 7.05 9.56
N VAL A 277 -17.82 8.35 9.77
CA VAL A 277 -16.78 9.38 9.58
C VAL A 277 -15.82 9.46 10.76
N ILE A 278 -16.33 9.33 12.01
CA ILE A 278 -15.48 9.38 13.20
C ILE A 278 -14.42 8.27 13.24
N PRO A 279 -14.73 6.98 12.97
CA PRO A 279 -13.70 5.95 12.89
C PRO A 279 -12.64 6.23 11.83
N LEU A 280 -13.00 6.82 10.68
CA LEU A 280 -12.04 7.27 9.68
C LEU A 280 -11.13 8.38 10.24
N MET A 281 -11.69 9.38 10.91
CA MET A 281 -10.89 10.42 11.55
C MET A 281 -9.97 9.86 12.65
N LEU A 282 -10.45 8.91 13.44
CA LEU A 282 -9.65 8.22 14.45
C LEU A 282 -8.53 7.40 13.80
N LEU A 283 -8.80 6.73 12.68
CA LEU A 283 -7.74 6.04 11.93
C LEU A 283 -6.64 7.01 11.49
N PHE A 284 -6.99 8.19 11.00
CA PHE A 284 -6.01 9.22 10.63
C PHE A 284 -5.18 9.70 11.82
N LEU A 285 -5.79 9.81 13.00
CA LEU A 285 -5.16 10.35 14.20
C LEU A 285 -4.38 9.33 15.01
N LEU A 286 -4.92 8.13 15.13
CA LEU A 286 -4.41 7.13 16.08
C LEU A 286 -3.53 6.07 15.44
N SER A 287 -3.45 6.01 14.09
CA SER A 287 -2.50 5.14 13.42
C SER A 287 -1.08 5.66 13.63
N PRO A 288 -0.22 4.94 14.40
CA PRO A 288 1.14 5.40 14.65
C PRO A 288 1.99 5.49 13.37
N THR A 289 1.67 4.65 12.35
CA THR A 289 2.29 4.77 11.01
C THR A 289 1.93 6.09 10.35
N THR A 290 0.66 6.48 10.39
CA THR A 290 0.19 7.75 9.81
C THR A 290 0.89 8.93 10.46
N GLN A 291 0.97 8.95 11.79
CA GLN A 291 1.60 10.04 12.55
C GLN A 291 3.09 10.15 12.27
N ASN A 292 3.81 9.02 12.24
CA ASN A 292 5.23 9.00 11.91
C ASN A 292 5.48 9.56 10.50
N TYR A 293 4.74 9.09 9.49
CA TYR A 293 4.92 9.57 8.12
C TYR A 293 4.50 11.03 7.93
N MET A 294 3.50 11.54 8.65
CA MET A 294 3.11 12.96 8.56
C MET A 294 4.27 13.93 8.81
N PHE A 295 5.24 13.52 9.64
CA PHE A 295 6.42 14.33 10.00
C PHE A 295 7.71 13.82 9.36
N THR A 296 7.66 12.76 8.57
CA THR A 296 8.80 12.28 7.79
C THR A 296 8.93 13.08 6.49
N CYS A 297 10.11 13.66 6.25
CA CYS A 297 10.36 14.48 5.05
C CYS A 297 10.63 13.61 3.83
N ILE A 298 9.57 13.03 3.24
CA ILE A 298 9.64 12.18 2.06
C ILE A 298 8.57 12.57 1.02
N LYS A 299 8.87 12.27 -0.23
CA LYS A 299 8.00 12.52 -1.40
C LYS A 299 6.61 11.88 -1.29
N ASP A 300 6.50 10.79 -0.52
CA ASP A 300 5.28 9.99 -0.40
C ASP A 300 4.14 10.72 0.32
N VAL A 301 4.46 11.64 1.23
CA VAL A 301 3.46 12.38 2.03
C VAL A 301 2.70 13.42 1.19
N PRO A 302 3.35 14.38 0.52
CA PRO A 302 2.64 15.30 -0.36
C PRO A 302 1.99 14.58 -1.56
N PHE A 303 2.61 13.52 -2.10
CA PHE A 303 1.99 12.68 -3.11
C PHE A 303 0.67 12.08 -2.62
N CYS A 304 0.63 11.52 -1.40
CA CYS A 304 -0.59 10.97 -0.80
C CYS A 304 -1.69 12.03 -0.68
N ALA A 305 -1.35 13.25 -0.27
CA ALA A 305 -2.31 14.34 -0.18
C ALA A 305 -2.90 14.69 -1.55
N PHE A 306 -2.08 14.79 -2.60
CA PHE A 306 -2.54 15.03 -3.96
C PHE A 306 -3.39 13.87 -4.49
N LEU A 307 -3.00 12.62 -4.22
CA LEU A 307 -3.79 11.44 -4.60
C LEU A 307 -5.16 11.45 -3.91
N MET A 308 -5.24 11.78 -2.62
CA MET A 308 -6.53 11.89 -1.91
C MET A 308 -7.44 12.94 -2.55
N VAL A 309 -6.92 14.14 -2.84
CA VAL A 309 -7.69 15.19 -3.53
C VAL A 309 -8.10 14.73 -4.92
N PHE A 310 -7.20 14.11 -5.67
CA PHE A 310 -7.48 13.54 -6.99
C PHE A 310 -8.64 12.54 -6.94
N LEU A 311 -8.61 11.60 -6.00
CA LEU A 311 -9.68 10.59 -5.81
C LEU A 311 -11.03 11.23 -5.48
N VAL A 312 -11.05 12.27 -4.65
CA VAL A 312 -12.29 13.03 -4.33
C VAL A 312 -12.85 13.69 -5.60
N GLN A 313 -12.00 14.35 -6.41
CA GLN A 313 -12.45 15.01 -7.63
C GLN A 313 -12.84 13.99 -8.70
N LEU A 314 -12.07 12.91 -8.84
CA LEU A 314 -12.38 11.79 -9.71
C LEU A 314 -13.77 11.21 -9.42
N PHE A 315 -14.03 10.95 -8.12
CA PHE A 315 -15.33 10.46 -7.66
C PHE A 315 -16.45 11.41 -8.05
N ARG A 316 -16.33 12.73 -7.79
CA ARG A 316 -17.35 13.74 -8.14
C ARG A 316 -17.66 13.77 -9.64
N ILE A 317 -16.63 13.74 -10.48
CA ILE A 317 -16.78 13.81 -11.93
C ILE A 317 -17.37 12.50 -12.49
N VAL A 318 -16.88 11.34 -12.04
CA VAL A 318 -17.38 10.03 -12.50
C VAL A 318 -18.85 9.84 -12.13
N THR A 319 -19.25 10.30 -10.96
CA THR A 319 -20.64 10.17 -10.47
C THR A 319 -21.56 11.31 -10.88
N GLY A 320 -21.03 12.33 -11.57
CA GLY A 320 -21.80 13.51 -12.00
C GLY A 320 -22.17 14.49 -10.89
N ARG A 321 -21.55 14.39 -9.71
CA ARG A 321 -21.82 15.23 -8.52
C ARG A 321 -20.94 16.50 -8.48
N CYS A 322 -20.89 17.22 -9.59
CA CYS A 322 -20.07 18.43 -9.73
C CYS A 322 -20.85 19.73 -9.57
N GLY A 323 -22.16 19.68 -9.31
CA GLY A 323 -23.01 20.88 -9.25
C GLY A 323 -23.13 21.61 -10.61
N GLU A 324 -23.36 22.92 -10.56
CA GLU A 324 -23.51 23.79 -11.72
C GLU A 324 -22.19 24.01 -12.48
N ASN A 325 -22.25 24.66 -13.65
CA ASN A 325 -21.11 24.83 -14.55
C ASN A 325 -19.88 25.43 -13.84
N ARG A 326 -20.04 26.46 -13.00
CA ARG A 326 -18.92 27.08 -12.25
C ARG A 326 -18.27 26.11 -11.26
N GLN A 327 -19.07 25.33 -10.55
CA GLN A 327 -18.56 24.32 -9.62
C GLN A 327 -17.89 23.16 -10.37
N ARG A 328 -18.42 22.77 -11.53
CA ARG A 328 -17.82 21.75 -12.40
C ARG A 328 -16.43 22.17 -12.85
N VAL A 329 -16.26 23.41 -13.32
CA VAL A 329 -14.96 23.96 -13.72
C VAL A 329 -13.99 23.96 -12.53
N PHE A 330 -14.42 24.38 -11.35
CA PHE A 330 -13.61 24.33 -10.13
C PHE A 330 -13.11 22.90 -9.82
N HIS A 331 -14.00 21.90 -9.89
CA HIS A 331 -13.63 20.50 -9.67
C HIS A 331 -12.67 19.96 -10.74
N GLN A 332 -12.80 20.39 -12.00
CA GLN A 332 -11.86 20.03 -13.07
C GLN A 332 -10.49 20.67 -12.87
N ILE A 333 -10.44 21.94 -12.45
CA ILE A 333 -9.16 22.61 -12.11
C ILE A 333 -8.49 21.87 -10.95
N LEU A 334 -9.24 21.55 -9.90
CA LEU A 334 -8.69 20.87 -8.73
C LEU A 334 -8.23 19.43 -9.05
N LEU A 335 -8.94 18.71 -9.95
CA LEU A 335 -8.48 17.44 -10.52
C LEU A 335 -7.14 17.60 -11.23
N THR A 336 -7.01 18.63 -12.08
CA THR A 336 -5.79 18.88 -12.85
C THR A 336 -4.63 19.24 -11.92
N VAL A 337 -4.85 20.13 -10.95
CA VAL A 337 -3.82 20.52 -9.97
C VAL A 337 -3.36 19.32 -9.14
N SER A 338 -4.30 18.49 -8.68
CA SER A 338 -3.94 17.29 -7.92
C SER A 338 -3.21 16.26 -8.78
N ALA A 339 -3.59 16.08 -10.05
CA ALA A 339 -2.88 15.22 -10.99
C ALA A 339 -1.45 15.75 -11.29
N LEU A 340 -1.27 17.07 -11.41
CA LEU A 340 0.07 17.67 -11.54
C LEU A 340 0.90 17.42 -10.26
N GLY A 341 0.29 17.54 -9.08
CA GLY A 341 0.94 17.19 -7.82
C GLY A 341 1.39 15.73 -7.81
N MET A 342 0.53 14.80 -8.22
CA MET A 342 0.92 13.37 -8.33
C MET A 342 2.10 13.18 -9.30
N PHE A 343 2.09 13.85 -10.44
CA PHE A 343 3.15 13.78 -11.46
C PHE A 343 4.49 14.31 -10.94
N PHE A 344 4.48 15.46 -10.25
CA PHE A 344 5.71 16.15 -9.86
C PHE A 344 6.32 15.66 -8.55
N PHE A 345 5.51 15.07 -7.66
CA PHE A 345 5.99 14.64 -6.35
C PHE A 345 6.36 13.17 -6.28
N ARG A 346 5.97 12.34 -7.27
CA ARG A 346 6.39 10.94 -7.34
C ARG A 346 6.48 10.45 -8.78
N GLN A 347 7.62 9.82 -9.13
CA GLN A 347 7.89 9.40 -10.51
C GLN A 347 6.88 8.37 -11.04
N ASP A 348 6.42 7.46 -10.19
CA ASP A 348 5.40 6.46 -10.56
C ASP A 348 3.97 7.04 -10.62
N GLY A 349 3.75 8.26 -10.16
CA GLY A 349 2.47 8.96 -10.27
C GLY A 349 1.97 9.09 -11.70
N ILE A 350 2.88 9.21 -12.68
CA ILE A 350 2.51 9.27 -14.10
C ILE A 350 1.84 7.97 -14.59
N TYR A 351 2.33 6.80 -14.16
CA TYR A 351 1.72 5.51 -14.54
C TYR A 351 0.31 5.37 -13.97
N GLN A 352 0.10 5.82 -12.72
CA GLN A 352 -1.22 5.86 -12.09
C GLN A 352 -2.17 6.76 -12.88
N LEU A 353 -1.73 7.93 -13.32
CA LEU A 353 -2.52 8.88 -14.11
C LEU A 353 -2.84 8.33 -15.50
N LEU A 354 -1.83 7.89 -16.27
CA LEU A 354 -2.01 7.43 -17.64
C LEU A 354 -2.92 6.20 -17.72
N ILE A 355 -2.71 5.19 -16.85
CA ILE A 355 -3.56 4.00 -16.86
C ILE A 355 -4.99 4.36 -16.40
N THR A 356 -5.15 5.25 -15.41
CA THR A 356 -6.47 5.73 -15.00
C THR A 356 -7.18 6.44 -16.17
N PHE A 357 -6.51 7.34 -16.85
CA PHE A 357 -7.09 8.05 -17.99
C PHE A 357 -7.30 7.17 -19.23
N LEU A 358 -6.62 6.05 -19.33
CA LEU A 358 -6.87 5.02 -20.36
C LEU A 358 -8.14 4.20 -20.05
N VAL A 359 -8.36 3.85 -18.79
CA VAL A 359 -9.50 3.02 -18.34
C VAL A 359 -10.81 3.84 -18.31
N LEU A 360 -10.75 5.07 -17.79
CA LEU A 360 -11.92 5.91 -17.55
C LEU A 360 -12.78 6.19 -18.82
N PRO A 361 -12.24 6.40 -20.02
CA PRO A 361 -13.06 6.61 -21.24
C PRO A 361 -14.00 5.45 -21.57
N ALA A 362 -13.60 4.23 -21.22
CA ALA A 362 -14.44 3.04 -21.38
C ALA A 362 -15.48 2.88 -20.27
N ALA A 363 -15.10 3.21 -19.04
CA ALA A 363 -15.94 3.06 -17.86
C ALA A 363 -16.97 4.19 -17.71
N ASN A 364 -16.58 5.45 -18.00
CA ASN A 364 -17.43 6.65 -17.88
C ASN A 364 -17.61 7.34 -19.23
N ARG A 365 -18.61 6.91 -19.99
CA ARG A 365 -18.90 7.44 -21.34
C ARG A 365 -19.31 8.92 -21.35
N LYS A 366 -19.96 9.42 -20.27
CA LYS A 366 -20.43 10.81 -20.17
C LYS A 366 -19.29 11.82 -20.21
N SER A 367 -18.15 11.50 -19.57
CA SER A 367 -16.96 12.36 -19.52
C SER A 367 -15.80 11.86 -20.39
N ARG A 368 -16.08 11.00 -21.38
CA ARG A 368 -15.07 10.34 -22.22
C ARG A 368 -14.06 11.31 -22.85
N LYS A 369 -14.55 12.45 -23.36
CA LYS A 369 -13.67 13.47 -23.98
C LYS A 369 -12.69 14.07 -22.96
N LEU A 370 -13.17 14.35 -21.72
CA LEU A 370 -12.34 14.88 -20.64
C LEU A 370 -11.20 13.89 -20.33
N TRP A 371 -11.52 12.62 -20.08
CA TRP A 371 -10.54 11.62 -19.69
C TRP A 371 -9.48 11.37 -20.77
N ARG A 372 -9.92 11.27 -22.03
CA ARG A 372 -9.01 11.15 -23.17
C ARG A 372 -8.09 12.35 -23.29
N ASN A 373 -8.63 13.57 -23.20
CA ASN A 373 -7.84 14.80 -23.32
C ASN A 373 -6.84 14.92 -22.16
N MET A 374 -7.24 14.60 -20.92
CA MET A 374 -6.34 14.53 -19.77
C MET A 374 -5.21 13.53 -20.02
N GLY A 375 -5.53 12.33 -20.51
CA GLY A 375 -4.51 11.32 -20.84
C GLY A 375 -3.49 11.82 -21.86
N ILE A 376 -3.95 12.48 -22.93
CA ILE A 376 -3.08 13.07 -23.96
C ILE A 376 -2.21 14.18 -23.36
N VAL A 377 -2.81 15.10 -22.58
CA VAL A 377 -2.06 16.21 -21.96
C VAL A 377 -0.97 15.70 -21.03
N PHE A 378 -1.28 14.70 -20.16
CA PHE A 378 -0.28 14.14 -19.24
C PHE A 378 0.79 13.31 -19.96
N LEU A 379 0.45 12.62 -21.05
CA LEU A 379 1.43 11.95 -21.91
C LEU A 379 2.38 12.96 -22.57
N CYS A 380 1.83 14.03 -23.15
CA CYS A 380 2.65 15.12 -23.73
C CYS A 380 3.52 15.78 -22.66
N LEU A 381 2.96 16.06 -21.47
CA LEU A 381 3.71 16.63 -20.35
C LEU A 381 4.87 15.71 -19.95
N PHE A 382 4.63 14.40 -19.86
CA PHE A 382 5.66 13.42 -19.53
C PHE A 382 6.82 13.43 -20.57
N ILE A 383 6.47 13.46 -21.85
CA ILE A 383 7.46 13.50 -22.95
C ILE A 383 8.25 14.81 -22.89
N VAL A 384 7.58 15.95 -22.76
CA VAL A 384 8.22 17.28 -22.71
C VAL A 384 9.08 17.41 -21.45
N TRP A 385 8.60 16.92 -20.30
CA TRP A 385 9.33 16.95 -19.04
C TRP A 385 10.68 16.21 -19.14
N ASN A 386 10.65 14.97 -19.60
CA ASN A 386 11.84 14.12 -19.62
C ASN A 386 12.80 14.46 -20.78
N ASN A 387 12.30 14.85 -21.95
CA ASN A 387 13.13 15.01 -23.14
C ASN A 387 13.48 16.47 -23.45
N VAL A 388 12.77 17.44 -22.86
CA VAL A 388 13.02 18.88 -23.12
C VAL A 388 13.40 19.59 -21.84
N LEU A 389 12.55 19.55 -20.81
CA LEU A 389 12.75 20.39 -19.61
C LEU A 389 13.92 19.90 -18.74
N LEU A 390 13.96 18.63 -18.38
CA LEU A 390 15.07 18.10 -17.57
C LEU A 390 16.44 18.31 -18.24
N PRO A 391 16.62 18.00 -19.55
CA PRO A 391 17.88 18.29 -20.25
C PRO A 391 18.21 19.78 -20.32
N ALA A 392 17.21 20.66 -20.57
CA ALA A 392 17.41 22.10 -20.61
C ALA A 392 17.93 22.68 -19.29
N PHE A 393 17.53 22.07 -18.16
CA PHE A 393 18.04 22.43 -16.82
C PHE A 393 19.26 21.60 -16.41
N GLN A 394 19.86 20.83 -17.33
CA GLN A 394 21.02 19.96 -17.08
C GLN A 394 20.79 18.95 -15.94
N VAL A 395 19.55 18.51 -15.77
CA VAL A 395 19.17 17.47 -14.80
C VAL A 395 19.31 16.11 -15.45
N ARG A 396 20.18 15.25 -14.91
CA ARG A 396 20.32 13.87 -15.39
C ARG A 396 19.07 13.06 -15.03
N PRO A 397 18.55 12.23 -15.93
CA PRO A 397 17.41 11.34 -15.63
C PRO A 397 17.78 10.34 -14.53
N SER A 398 16.77 9.69 -13.96
CA SER A 398 16.95 8.54 -13.08
C SER A 398 17.64 7.40 -13.84
N SER A 399 18.50 6.65 -13.17
CA SER A 399 19.13 5.47 -13.78
C SER A 399 18.07 4.44 -14.20
N ARG A 400 18.28 3.78 -15.34
CA ARG A 400 17.41 2.71 -15.85
C ARG A 400 17.29 1.54 -14.88
N ARG A 401 18.29 1.31 -14.03
CA ARG A 401 18.33 0.24 -13.02
C ARG A 401 17.12 0.23 -12.07
N GLU A 402 16.52 1.39 -11.81
CA GLU A 402 15.39 1.49 -10.87
C GLU A 402 14.14 0.74 -11.35
N MET A 403 13.98 0.53 -12.64
CA MET A 403 12.88 -0.24 -13.25
C MET A 403 13.21 -1.73 -13.39
N LEU A 404 14.44 -2.14 -13.11
CA LEU A 404 14.95 -3.48 -13.42
C LEU A 404 15.19 -4.35 -12.18
N SER A 405 14.63 -3.97 -11.02
CA SER A 405 14.79 -4.71 -9.76
C SER A 405 14.44 -6.19 -9.90
N ILE A 406 13.28 -6.53 -10.49
CA ILE A 406 12.84 -7.92 -10.64
C ILE A 406 13.75 -8.71 -11.61
N PRO A 407 14.00 -8.26 -12.87
CA PRO A 407 14.91 -8.97 -13.75
C PRO A 407 16.30 -9.20 -13.15
N PHE A 408 16.83 -8.20 -12.46
CA PHE A 408 18.16 -8.31 -11.85
C PHE A 408 18.19 -9.30 -10.68
N GLN A 409 17.19 -9.29 -9.83
CA GLN A 409 17.04 -10.26 -8.74
C GLN A 409 16.85 -11.69 -9.28
N GLN A 410 16.09 -11.86 -10.35
CA GLN A 410 15.91 -13.16 -11.02
C GLN A 410 17.23 -13.69 -11.58
N THR A 411 18.01 -12.83 -12.25
CA THR A 411 19.34 -13.19 -12.78
C THR A 411 20.31 -13.54 -11.65
N ALA A 412 20.35 -12.72 -10.59
CA ALA A 412 21.25 -12.96 -9.47
C ALA A 412 20.93 -14.28 -8.74
N ARG A 413 19.65 -14.57 -8.52
CA ARG A 413 19.23 -15.86 -7.97
C ARG A 413 19.57 -17.02 -8.89
N TYR A 414 19.41 -16.86 -10.22
CA TYR A 414 19.76 -17.90 -11.18
C TYR A 414 21.25 -18.25 -11.11
N ILE A 415 22.12 -17.23 -11.06
CA ILE A 415 23.56 -17.44 -10.94
C ILE A 415 23.90 -18.11 -9.61
N ARG A 416 23.27 -17.75 -8.52
CA ARG A 416 23.46 -18.39 -7.22
C ARG A 416 23.03 -19.86 -7.21
N ASP A 417 21.85 -20.18 -7.76
CA ASP A 417 21.20 -21.49 -7.63
C ASP A 417 21.56 -22.46 -8.79
N ALA A 418 21.94 -21.94 -9.96
CA ALA A 418 22.23 -22.69 -11.18
C ALA A 418 23.35 -22.06 -12.04
N GLY A 419 24.38 -21.49 -11.41
CA GLY A 419 25.47 -20.84 -12.12
C GLY A 419 26.25 -21.77 -13.04
N ASP A 420 26.31 -23.07 -12.75
CA ASP A 420 26.90 -24.12 -13.58
C ASP A 420 26.18 -24.32 -14.92
N GLN A 421 24.94 -23.88 -15.06
CA GLN A 421 24.13 -23.97 -16.27
C GLN A 421 24.21 -22.72 -17.15
N VAL A 422 24.95 -21.70 -16.73
CA VAL A 422 25.13 -20.46 -17.48
C VAL A 422 26.16 -20.68 -18.60
N THR A 423 25.79 -20.38 -19.85
CA THR A 423 26.70 -20.46 -21.00
C THR A 423 27.61 -19.23 -21.04
N LYS A 424 28.72 -19.32 -21.80
CA LYS A 424 29.63 -18.18 -21.97
C LYS A 424 28.94 -16.97 -22.58
N GLU A 425 28.04 -17.17 -23.54
CA GLU A 425 27.29 -16.10 -24.20
C GLU A 425 26.33 -15.41 -23.20
N GLU A 426 25.72 -16.20 -22.32
CA GLU A 426 24.85 -15.66 -21.25
C GLU A 426 25.66 -14.86 -20.23
N ALA A 427 26.83 -15.39 -19.82
CA ALA A 427 27.73 -14.71 -18.90
C ALA A 427 28.23 -13.37 -19.45
N GLU A 428 28.67 -13.34 -20.73
CA GLU A 428 29.14 -12.13 -21.40
C GLU A 428 28.02 -11.07 -21.50
N ALA A 429 26.80 -11.45 -21.86
CA ALA A 429 25.68 -10.54 -21.94
C ALA A 429 25.23 -9.98 -20.57
N ILE A 430 25.35 -10.79 -19.51
CA ILE A 430 25.09 -10.33 -18.14
C ILE A 430 26.22 -9.41 -17.66
N ALA A 431 27.49 -9.75 -17.93
CA ALA A 431 28.66 -8.97 -17.53
C ALA A 431 28.72 -7.57 -18.17
N ALA A 432 28.10 -7.37 -19.34
CA ALA A 432 27.94 -6.05 -19.94
C ALA A 432 27.05 -5.11 -19.13
N ILE A 433 26.14 -5.67 -18.30
CA ILE A 433 25.09 -4.94 -17.56
C ILE A 433 25.34 -4.94 -16.05
N LEU A 434 25.79 -6.07 -15.47
CA LEU A 434 25.93 -6.30 -14.03
C LEU A 434 27.30 -6.90 -13.73
N ASP A 435 27.73 -6.84 -12.47
CA ASP A 435 28.92 -7.52 -11.99
C ASP A 435 28.71 -9.03 -11.89
N TYR A 436 28.89 -9.75 -13.02
CA TYR A 436 28.60 -11.17 -13.14
C TYR A 436 29.29 -12.02 -12.09
N GLU A 437 30.58 -11.75 -11.82
CA GLU A 437 31.42 -12.57 -10.93
C GLU A 437 30.90 -12.59 -9.48
N ASN A 438 30.37 -11.45 -9.00
CA ASN A 438 29.92 -11.30 -7.62
C ASN A 438 28.39 -11.41 -7.49
N LEU A 439 27.66 -11.53 -8.61
CA LEU A 439 26.20 -11.36 -8.64
C LEU A 439 25.44 -12.37 -7.78
N GLY A 440 25.92 -13.62 -7.72
CA GLY A 440 25.32 -14.68 -6.90
C GLY A 440 25.45 -14.39 -5.40
N GLU A 441 26.58 -13.86 -4.95
CA GLU A 441 26.85 -13.50 -3.56
C GLU A 441 26.07 -12.23 -3.13
N LEU A 442 25.88 -11.31 -4.06
CA LEU A 442 25.13 -10.07 -3.85
C LEU A 442 23.61 -10.27 -3.81
N TYR A 443 23.13 -11.47 -4.17
CA TYR A 443 21.70 -11.75 -4.11
C TYR A 443 21.16 -11.69 -2.69
N ASN A 444 20.29 -10.73 -2.43
CA ASN A 444 19.54 -10.63 -1.18
C ASN A 444 18.04 -10.74 -1.49
N PRO A 445 17.31 -11.75 -0.94
CA PRO A 445 15.89 -11.95 -1.21
C PRO A 445 15.01 -10.73 -0.91
N ASN A 446 15.41 -9.92 0.07
CA ASN A 446 14.62 -8.80 0.59
C ASN A 446 15.04 -7.43 0.05
N LEU A 447 16.23 -7.33 -0.56
CA LEU A 447 16.83 -6.05 -0.96
C LEU A 447 17.49 -6.15 -2.33
N SER A 448 16.91 -5.49 -3.33
CA SER A 448 17.46 -5.47 -4.70
C SER A 448 18.60 -4.48 -4.90
N ASP A 449 18.86 -3.57 -3.95
CA ASP A 449 19.81 -2.48 -4.14
C ASP A 449 21.26 -2.95 -4.28
N GLN A 450 21.64 -4.06 -3.62
CA GLN A 450 22.98 -4.64 -3.76
C GLN A 450 23.25 -5.06 -5.21
N VAL A 451 22.33 -5.81 -5.80
CA VAL A 451 22.40 -6.25 -7.20
C VAL A 451 22.27 -5.06 -8.16
N LYS A 452 21.30 -4.16 -7.97
CA LYS A 452 21.14 -2.95 -8.78
C LYS A 452 22.35 -2.01 -8.73
N GLY A 453 23.05 -2.02 -7.59
CA GLY A 453 24.24 -1.18 -7.38
C GLY A 453 25.38 -1.49 -8.36
N THR A 454 25.41 -2.70 -8.91
CA THR A 454 26.42 -3.14 -9.90
C THR A 454 26.09 -2.73 -11.33
N PHE A 455 24.92 -2.11 -11.57
CA PHE A 455 24.47 -1.76 -12.92
C PHE A 455 25.44 -0.79 -13.61
N ASN A 456 25.84 -1.16 -14.81
CA ASN A 456 26.65 -0.31 -15.69
C ASN A 456 25.79 0.80 -16.30
N ASP A 457 25.91 2.02 -15.79
CA ASP A 457 25.13 3.19 -16.28
C ASP A 457 25.50 3.56 -17.73
N ASP A 458 26.67 3.11 -18.25
CA ASP A 458 27.12 3.35 -19.63
C ASP A 458 26.65 2.28 -20.62
N ALA A 459 25.90 1.26 -20.13
CA ALA A 459 25.33 0.20 -20.96
C ALA A 459 24.44 0.75 -22.08
N THR A 460 24.68 0.27 -23.30
CA THR A 460 23.94 0.70 -24.49
C THR A 460 22.54 0.05 -24.58
N GLY A 461 21.74 0.50 -25.52
CA GLY A 461 20.47 -0.16 -25.83
C GLY A 461 20.65 -1.58 -26.39
N GLU A 462 21.77 -1.83 -27.09
CA GLU A 462 22.11 -3.14 -27.65
C GLU A 462 22.51 -4.12 -26.53
N ASP A 463 23.29 -3.66 -25.53
CA ASP A 463 23.66 -4.46 -24.36
C ASP A 463 22.42 -4.87 -23.56
N LEU A 464 21.47 -3.92 -23.34
CA LEU A 464 20.20 -4.23 -22.69
C LEU A 464 19.36 -5.23 -23.50
N ALA A 465 19.34 -5.11 -24.82
CA ALA A 465 18.62 -6.05 -25.69
C ALA A 465 19.25 -7.46 -25.63
N ALA A 466 20.59 -7.54 -25.62
CA ALA A 466 21.32 -8.80 -25.44
C ALA A 466 21.01 -9.42 -24.07
N TYR A 467 21.09 -8.61 -23.01
CA TYR A 467 20.74 -9.05 -21.65
C TYR A 467 19.31 -9.60 -21.58
N PHE A 468 18.28 -8.90 -22.09
CA PHE A 468 16.91 -9.40 -22.04
C PHE A 468 16.67 -10.65 -22.89
N ARG A 469 17.45 -10.85 -23.95
CA ARG A 469 17.40 -12.09 -24.73
C ARG A 469 17.86 -13.26 -23.89
N VAL A 470 19.04 -13.16 -23.24
CA VAL A 470 19.57 -14.24 -22.40
C VAL A 470 18.73 -14.40 -21.13
N TRP A 471 18.24 -13.32 -20.54
CA TRP A 471 17.31 -13.36 -19.41
C TRP A 471 16.08 -14.22 -19.73
N PHE A 472 15.49 -14.05 -20.94
CA PHE A 472 14.36 -14.86 -21.38
C PHE A 472 14.74 -16.33 -21.66
N GLN A 473 15.93 -16.58 -22.20
CA GLN A 473 16.42 -17.95 -22.40
C GLN A 473 16.63 -18.67 -21.07
N MET A 474 17.21 -18.01 -20.07
CA MET A 474 17.40 -18.55 -18.73
C MET A 474 16.05 -18.78 -18.02
N LEU A 475 15.05 -17.90 -18.21
CA LEU A 475 13.68 -18.13 -17.73
C LEU A 475 13.09 -19.43 -18.29
N LEU A 476 13.29 -19.72 -19.58
CA LEU A 476 12.79 -20.95 -20.19
C LEU A 476 13.51 -22.21 -19.71
N LYS A 477 14.79 -22.10 -19.35
CA LYS A 477 15.57 -23.21 -18.76
C LYS A 477 15.11 -23.54 -17.33
N ARG A 478 14.97 -22.52 -16.48
CA ARG A 478 14.67 -22.67 -15.04
C ARG A 478 13.61 -21.66 -14.58
N PRO A 479 12.36 -21.84 -15.00
CA PRO A 479 11.26 -20.95 -14.60
C PRO A 479 10.99 -20.95 -13.09
N ASP A 480 11.31 -22.05 -12.41
CA ASP A 480 11.21 -22.23 -10.97
C ASP A 480 12.02 -21.19 -10.20
N ILE A 481 13.29 -20.93 -10.61
CA ILE A 481 14.17 -19.95 -9.96
C ILE A 481 13.60 -18.53 -10.13
N TYR A 482 13.10 -18.20 -11.33
CA TYR A 482 12.51 -16.89 -11.62
C TYR A 482 11.26 -16.61 -10.81
N VAL A 483 10.37 -17.60 -10.70
CA VAL A 483 9.16 -17.50 -9.87
C VAL A 483 9.55 -17.29 -8.41
N GLN A 484 10.49 -18.07 -7.89
CA GLN A 484 10.93 -17.94 -6.50
C GLN A 484 11.61 -16.59 -6.22
N ALA A 485 12.45 -16.08 -7.13
CA ALA A 485 13.05 -14.75 -6.99
C ALA A 485 11.98 -13.65 -6.94
N THR A 486 10.96 -13.75 -7.82
CA THR A 486 9.83 -12.82 -7.81
C THR A 486 9.02 -12.92 -6.53
N MET A 487 8.73 -14.14 -6.08
CA MET A 487 7.98 -14.36 -4.84
C MET A 487 8.68 -13.76 -3.63
N ASN A 488 10.02 -13.88 -3.53
CA ASN A 488 10.78 -13.24 -2.46
C ASN A 488 10.60 -11.71 -2.41
N ASN A 489 10.48 -11.06 -3.56
CA ASN A 489 10.25 -9.63 -3.61
C ASN A 489 8.82 -9.21 -3.25
N ILE A 490 7.82 -10.11 -3.39
CA ILE A 490 6.41 -9.70 -3.32
C ILE A 490 5.58 -10.41 -2.24
N TYR A 491 6.02 -11.57 -1.69
CA TYR A 491 5.16 -12.37 -0.81
C TYR A 491 4.65 -11.60 0.40
N GLY A 492 5.44 -10.74 1.01
CA GLY A 492 5.05 -9.97 2.19
C GLY A 492 4.00 -8.88 1.93
N TYR A 493 3.69 -8.55 0.65
CA TYR A 493 2.49 -7.79 0.33
C TYR A 493 1.21 -8.59 0.51
N PHE A 494 1.30 -9.91 0.56
CA PHE A 494 0.14 -10.81 0.63
C PHE A 494 0.14 -11.68 1.89
N TYR A 495 1.31 -11.94 2.48
CA TYR A 495 1.47 -12.75 3.68
C TYR A 495 1.44 -11.85 4.93
N PRO A 496 0.50 -12.09 5.89
CA PRO A 496 0.28 -11.15 7.01
C PRO A 496 1.45 -11.00 7.96
N ASP A 497 2.27 -12.05 8.15
CA ASP A 497 3.41 -12.03 9.06
C ASP A 497 4.66 -11.38 8.47
N GLY A 498 4.67 -11.18 7.14
CA GLY A 498 5.74 -10.45 6.46
C GLY A 498 5.56 -8.94 6.64
N TYR A 499 6.47 -8.29 7.32
CA TYR A 499 6.56 -6.83 7.34
C TYR A 499 7.99 -6.38 7.64
N LEU A 500 8.39 -5.26 7.04
CA LEU A 500 9.58 -4.52 7.42
C LEU A 500 9.18 -3.38 8.36
N ASN A 501 10.16 -2.81 9.05
CA ASN A 501 9.93 -1.65 9.92
C ASN A 501 9.06 -0.61 9.20
N SER A 502 7.88 -0.37 9.73
CA SER A 502 6.87 0.49 9.10
C SER A 502 6.95 1.94 9.56
N VAL A 503 7.82 2.23 10.51
CA VAL A 503 8.01 3.56 11.11
C VAL A 503 9.49 3.87 11.26
N ASN A 504 9.86 5.13 10.99
CA ASN A 504 11.23 5.60 11.17
C ASN A 504 11.45 5.93 12.64
N SER A 505 12.56 5.49 13.22
CA SER A 505 12.94 5.86 14.58
C SER A 505 13.58 7.25 14.64
N TYR A 506 13.52 7.89 15.82
CA TYR A 506 14.22 9.17 16.01
C TYR A 506 15.74 8.97 16.00
N ALA A 507 16.24 7.82 16.47
CA ALA A 507 17.68 7.51 16.43
C ALA A 507 18.21 7.39 14.99
N GLU A 508 17.52 6.66 14.11
CA GLU A 508 17.88 6.59 12.68
C GLU A 508 17.79 7.96 12.01
N SER A 509 16.80 8.75 12.38
CA SER A 509 16.64 10.12 11.85
C SER A 509 17.79 11.03 12.30
N GLU A 510 18.25 10.91 13.53
CA GLU A 510 19.40 11.66 14.07
C GLU A 510 20.69 11.29 13.33
N GLU A 511 20.95 10.00 13.10
CA GLU A 511 22.07 9.54 12.28
C GLU A 511 22.04 10.13 10.86
N HIS A 512 20.85 10.24 10.25
CA HIS A 512 20.71 10.88 8.94
C HIS A 512 20.96 12.39 8.98
N MET A 513 20.59 13.07 10.07
CA MET A 513 20.90 14.49 10.29
C MET A 513 22.41 14.72 10.44
N GLU A 514 23.11 13.91 11.23
CA GLU A 514 24.56 13.96 11.41
C GLU A 514 25.29 13.82 10.06
N LYS A 515 24.99 12.77 9.30
CA LYS A 515 25.55 12.56 7.97
C LYS A 515 25.21 13.68 6.97
N LEU A 516 24.06 14.31 7.14
CA LEU A 516 23.66 15.45 6.32
C LEU A 516 24.46 16.71 6.69
N ASN A 517 24.66 16.98 8.00
CA ASN A 517 25.47 18.09 8.47
C ASN A 517 26.90 17.97 7.96
N GLU A 518 27.53 16.80 8.02
CA GLU A 518 28.85 16.52 7.44
C GLU A 518 28.88 16.82 5.93
N SER A 519 27.86 16.34 5.19
CA SER A 519 27.77 16.52 3.74
C SER A 519 27.53 17.96 3.30
N LEU A 520 26.93 18.79 4.16
CA LEU A 520 26.54 20.17 3.90
C LEU A 520 27.23 21.17 4.86
N GLU A 521 28.32 20.78 5.50
CA GLU A 521 29.09 21.65 6.43
C GLU A 521 29.44 22.99 5.79
N THR A 522 29.91 23.00 4.56
CA THR A 522 30.27 24.21 3.81
C THR A 522 29.09 25.15 3.53
N TYR A 523 27.85 24.68 3.70
CA TYR A 523 26.61 25.45 3.52
C TYR A 523 25.99 25.89 4.85
N GLY A 524 26.63 25.54 5.99
CA GLY A 524 26.17 25.90 7.33
C GLY A 524 24.98 25.07 7.81
N ALA A 525 24.96 23.77 7.51
CA ALA A 525 23.93 22.85 8.00
C ALA A 525 23.97 22.73 9.53
N ASP A 526 22.78 22.78 10.15
CA ASP A 526 22.58 22.83 11.61
C ASP A 526 21.47 21.85 12.08
N PHE A 527 21.28 20.74 11.38
CA PHE A 527 20.19 19.81 11.66
C PHE A 527 20.43 19.05 12.96
N HIS A 528 19.49 19.13 13.89
CA HIS A 528 19.56 18.42 15.15
C HIS A 528 18.19 18.33 15.84
N TYR A 529 18.04 17.34 16.71
CA TYR A 529 16.93 17.28 17.63
C TYR A 529 17.21 18.04 18.93
N PRO A 530 16.21 18.78 19.48
CA PRO A 530 16.36 19.36 20.83
C PRO A 530 16.59 18.31 21.90
N SER A 531 17.69 18.39 22.63
CA SER A 531 18.08 17.39 23.64
C SER A 531 17.07 17.27 24.79
N PHE A 532 16.39 18.36 25.16
CA PHE A 532 15.40 18.37 26.25
C PHE A 532 14.16 17.49 25.97
N LEU A 533 13.88 17.12 24.70
CA LEU A 533 12.79 16.22 24.30
C LEU A 533 13.21 14.76 24.21
N GLN A 534 14.49 14.42 24.36
CA GLN A 534 15.00 13.06 24.14
C GLN A 534 14.30 11.99 25.00
N SER A 535 14.16 12.27 26.30
CA SER A 535 13.48 11.34 27.21
C SER A 535 12.01 11.10 26.82
N ILE A 536 11.33 12.16 26.36
CA ILE A 536 9.92 12.08 25.96
C ILE A 536 9.80 11.30 24.64
N ARG A 537 10.72 11.50 23.68
CA ARG A 537 10.79 10.73 22.43
C ARG A 537 10.96 9.24 22.69
N ASN A 538 11.93 8.86 23.53
CA ASN A 538 12.18 7.45 23.88
C ASN A 538 10.95 6.81 24.54
N THR A 539 10.29 7.54 25.46
CA THR A 539 9.05 7.07 26.10
C THR A 539 7.93 6.90 25.07
N TYR A 540 7.79 7.84 24.15
CA TYR A 540 6.79 7.76 23.07
C TYR A 540 7.06 6.57 22.14
N GLU A 541 8.31 6.32 21.72
CA GLU A 541 8.65 5.17 20.89
C GLU A 541 8.34 3.85 21.59
N THR A 542 8.71 3.71 22.86
CA THR A 542 8.37 2.52 23.66
C THR A 542 6.85 2.30 23.74
N PHE A 543 6.09 3.38 23.99
CA PHE A 543 4.62 3.32 24.01
C PHE A 543 4.02 2.96 22.64
N ARG A 544 4.51 3.57 21.59
CA ARG A 544 4.11 3.28 20.18
C ARG A 544 4.34 1.81 19.84
N ASP A 545 5.50 1.27 20.19
CA ASP A 545 5.87 -0.11 19.87
C ASP A 545 5.04 -1.11 20.71
N ALA A 546 4.72 -0.76 21.96
CA ALA A 546 3.78 -1.52 22.78
C ALA A 546 2.36 -1.51 22.20
N LEU A 547 1.88 -0.39 21.64
CA LEU A 547 0.60 -0.34 20.92
C LEU A 547 0.60 -1.26 19.69
N PHE A 548 1.70 -1.29 18.93
CA PHE A 548 1.84 -2.17 17.78
C PHE A 548 1.93 -3.66 18.11
N SER A 549 2.25 -4.02 19.36
CA SER A 549 2.20 -5.42 19.79
C SER A 549 0.77 -5.93 20.04
N LEU A 550 -0.22 -5.03 20.14
CA LEU A 550 -1.63 -5.41 20.27
C LEU A 550 -2.15 -6.00 18.96
N PRO A 551 -2.78 -7.21 18.96
CA PRO A 551 -3.15 -7.92 17.72
C PRO A 551 -3.97 -7.11 16.72
N ALA A 552 -4.95 -6.31 17.19
CA ALA A 552 -5.79 -5.50 16.31
C ALA A 552 -5.04 -4.29 15.71
N LEU A 553 -4.10 -3.69 16.45
CA LEU A 553 -3.34 -2.53 16.00
C LEU A 553 -2.12 -2.95 15.16
N SER A 554 -1.58 -4.15 15.37
CA SER A 554 -0.50 -4.70 14.54
C SER A 554 -0.89 -4.79 13.08
N LEU A 555 -2.17 -5.05 12.77
CA LEU A 555 -2.68 -5.07 11.39
C LEU A 555 -2.43 -3.75 10.65
N LEU A 556 -2.44 -2.62 11.34
CA LEU A 556 -2.26 -1.30 10.72
C LEU A 556 -0.84 -1.06 10.19
N ARG A 557 0.14 -1.87 10.58
CA ARG A 557 1.51 -1.81 10.06
C ARG A 557 1.82 -2.89 9.02
N MET A 558 0.89 -3.84 8.78
CA MET A 558 1.09 -4.95 7.86
C MET A 558 0.68 -4.58 6.44
N PRO A 559 1.59 -4.65 5.45
CA PRO A 559 1.26 -4.42 4.05
C PRO A 559 0.09 -5.26 3.55
N ALA A 560 0.06 -6.55 3.90
CA ALA A 560 -0.96 -7.49 3.47
C ALA A 560 -2.38 -7.06 3.85
N PHE A 561 -2.56 -6.39 5.00
CA PHE A 561 -3.87 -5.89 5.43
C PHE A 561 -4.48 -4.92 4.39
N TYR A 562 -3.69 -3.99 3.89
CA TYR A 562 -4.16 -2.99 2.90
C TYR A 562 -4.27 -3.58 1.50
N VAL A 563 -3.39 -4.50 1.13
CA VAL A 563 -3.44 -5.19 -0.16
C VAL A 563 -4.69 -6.04 -0.26
N TRP A 564 -4.96 -6.89 0.74
CA TRP A 564 -6.19 -7.68 0.77
C TRP A 564 -7.43 -6.81 0.88
N GLY A 565 -7.39 -5.73 1.65
CA GLY A 565 -8.47 -4.74 1.72
C GLY A 565 -8.79 -4.14 0.35
N LEU A 566 -7.77 -3.75 -0.43
CA LEU A 566 -7.93 -3.20 -1.77
C LEU A 566 -8.48 -4.24 -2.76
N LEU A 567 -7.94 -5.46 -2.74
CA LEU A 567 -8.40 -6.54 -3.60
C LEU A 567 -9.85 -6.94 -3.28
N LEU A 568 -10.18 -7.13 -2.01
CA LEU A 568 -11.56 -7.43 -1.58
C LEU A 568 -12.54 -6.32 -1.97
N TRP A 569 -12.14 -5.05 -1.84
CA TRP A 569 -12.96 -3.94 -2.32
C TRP A 569 -13.18 -3.99 -3.83
N ALA A 570 -12.15 -4.27 -4.62
CA ALA A 570 -12.28 -4.43 -6.07
C ALA A 570 -13.20 -5.60 -6.43
N PHE A 571 -13.04 -6.78 -5.79
CA PHE A 571 -13.92 -7.93 -5.98
C PHE A 571 -15.36 -7.66 -5.52
N TYR A 572 -15.56 -6.91 -4.43
CA TYR A 572 -16.89 -6.45 -4.02
C TYR A 572 -17.54 -5.57 -5.08
N CYS A 573 -16.80 -4.58 -5.62
CA CYS A 573 -17.30 -3.72 -6.70
C CYS A 573 -17.67 -4.53 -7.95
N LEU A 574 -16.87 -5.54 -8.31
CA LEU A 574 -17.15 -6.48 -9.40
C LEU A 574 -18.40 -7.32 -9.10
N ALA A 575 -18.51 -7.89 -7.90
CA ALA A 575 -19.66 -8.70 -7.48
C ALA A 575 -20.97 -7.92 -7.56
N ARG A 576 -20.97 -6.68 -7.09
CA ARG A 576 -22.14 -5.79 -7.00
C ARG A 576 -22.31 -4.85 -8.21
N ARG A 577 -21.51 -4.99 -9.27
CA ARG A 577 -21.54 -4.14 -10.50
C ARG A 577 -21.37 -2.64 -10.20
N LYS A 578 -20.62 -2.26 -9.18
CA LYS A 578 -20.34 -0.86 -8.82
C LYS A 578 -19.23 -0.30 -9.73
N ARG A 579 -19.55 -0.05 -10.99
CA ARG A 579 -18.57 0.37 -12.02
C ARG A 579 -17.90 1.69 -11.68
N ASP A 580 -18.65 2.66 -11.18
CA ASP A 580 -18.12 3.99 -10.83
C ASP A 580 -17.11 3.88 -9.67
N SER A 581 -17.45 3.12 -8.62
CA SER A 581 -16.54 2.88 -7.50
C SER A 581 -15.28 2.14 -7.93
N LEU A 582 -15.40 1.13 -8.79
CA LEU A 582 -14.25 0.41 -9.34
C LEU A 582 -13.35 1.34 -10.18
N SER A 583 -13.94 2.23 -10.97
CA SER A 583 -13.20 3.21 -11.77
C SER A 583 -12.42 4.19 -10.91
N VAL A 584 -13.01 4.64 -9.79
CA VAL A 584 -12.33 5.50 -8.80
C VAL A 584 -11.20 4.74 -8.07
N THR A 585 -11.33 3.42 -7.93
CA THR A 585 -10.30 2.57 -7.31
C THR A 585 -9.08 2.34 -8.22
N THR A 586 -9.20 2.60 -9.53
CA THR A 586 -8.13 2.32 -10.52
C THR A 586 -6.76 2.90 -10.11
N PRO A 587 -6.60 4.16 -9.66
CA PRO A 587 -5.30 4.70 -9.25
C PRO A 587 -4.63 3.88 -8.14
N LEU A 588 -5.40 3.37 -7.18
CA LEU A 588 -4.88 2.53 -6.08
C LEU A 588 -4.46 1.14 -6.57
N LEU A 589 -5.21 0.56 -7.50
CA LEU A 589 -4.84 -0.73 -8.12
C LEU A 589 -3.55 -0.60 -8.93
N VAL A 590 -3.37 0.52 -9.64
CA VAL A 590 -2.12 0.80 -10.36
C VAL A 590 -0.97 1.05 -9.39
N ALA A 591 -1.20 1.76 -8.28
CA ALA A 591 -0.21 1.93 -7.23
C ALA A 591 0.27 0.58 -6.67
N LEU A 592 -0.65 -0.36 -6.43
CA LEU A 592 -0.31 -1.72 -6.02
C LEU A 592 0.51 -2.46 -7.09
N LEU A 593 0.13 -2.36 -8.37
CA LEU A 593 0.88 -2.97 -9.47
C LEU A 593 2.31 -2.43 -9.55
N VAL A 594 2.51 -1.11 -9.34
CA VAL A 594 3.85 -0.51 -9.28
C VAL A 594 4.66 -1.06 -8.11
N CYS A 595 4.05 -1.21 -6.92
CA CYS A 595 4.71 -1.80 -5.76
C CYS A 595 5.18 -3.25 -6.02
N ILE A 596 4.39 -4.02 -6.78
CA ILE A 596 4.72 -5.42 -7.12
C ILE A 596 5.78 -5.47 -8.24
N ALA A 597 5.73 -4.56 -9.21
CA ALA A 597 6.55 -4.62 -10.42
C ALA A 597 8.01 -4.19 -10.23
N GLY A 598 8.34 -3.43 -9.19
CA GLY A 598 9.71 -2.91 -9.04
C GLY A 598 10.08 -2.47 -7.63
N PRO A 599 9.92 -3.31 -6.60
CA PRO A 599 10.32 -2.94 -5.25
C PRO A 599 11.85 -2.90 -5.13
N ALA A 600 12.38 -1.87 -4.47
CA ALA A 600 13.77 -1.86 -4.02
C ALA A 600 13.91 -2.74 -2.76
N TYR A 601 13.02 -2.52 -1.80
CA TYR A 601 12.77 -3.38 -0.66
C TYR A 601 11.52 -4.21 -0.90
N GLY A 602 11.56 -5.51 -0.68
CA GLY A 602 10.38 -6.36 -0.64
C GLY A 602 9.38 -5.83 0.41
N TRP A 603 8.11 -5.75 0.07
CA TRP A 603 6.97 -5.42 0.96
C TRP A 603 7.18 -4.26 1.96
N TYR A 604 7.97 -3.25 1.63
CA TYR A 604 8.19 -2.09 2.50
C TYR A 604 6.91 -1.25 2.62
N PHE A 605 6.41 -1.04 3.85
CA PHE A 605 5.14 -0.35 4.12
C PHE A 605 5.05 1.05 3.48
N ARG A 606 6.16 1.76 3.42
CA ARG A 606 6.25 3.10 2.83
C ARG A 606 5.63 3.17 1.42
N TYR A 607 5.82 2.13 0.60
CA TYR A 607 5.27 2.10 -0.75
C TYR A 607 3.74 2.00 -0.76
N LEU A 608 3.15 1.46 0.30
CA LEU A 608 1.71 1.35 0.49
C LEU A 608 1.11 2.50 1.31
N PHE A 609 1.90 3.46 1.78
CA PHE A 609 1.43 4.56 2.64
C PHE A 609 0.24 5.30 2.01
N ALA A 610 0.32 5.64 0.73
CA ALA A 610 -0.79 6.29 0.02
C ALA A 610 -2.03 5.39 -0.08
N ILE A 611 -1.86 4.07 -0.30
CA ILE A 611 -2.96 3.11 -0.32
C ILE A 611 -3.59 3.02 1.08
N SER A 612 -2.79 2.97 2.14
CA SER A 612 -3.29 2.82 3.51
C SER A 612 -4.23 3.94 3.94
N LEU A 613 -3.97 5.17 3.52
CA LEU A 613 -4.81 6.33 3.82
C LEU A 613 -5.99 6.50 2.86
N CYS A 614 -5.77 6.24 1.56
CA CYS A 614 -6.80 6.47 0.54
C CYS A 614 -7.85 5.34 0.49
N LEU A 615 -7.48 4.09 0.80
CA LEU A 615 -8.38 2.95 0.68
C LEU A 615 -9.64 3.06 1.54
N PRO A 616 -9.58 3.37 2.86
CA PRO A 616 -10.80 3.53 3.66
C PRO A 616 -11.69 4.67 3.14
N CYS A 617 -11.10 5.72 2.57
CA CYS A 617 -11.82 6.82 1.93
C CYS A 617 -12.60 6.36 0.70
N VAL A 618 -11.96 5.58 -0.18
CA VAL A 618 -12.59 5.04 -1.40
C VAL A 618 -13.68 4.03 -1.06
N ILE A 619 -13.47 3.18 -0.06
CA ILE A 619 -14.47 2.22 0.41
C ILE A 619 -15.71 2.97 0.92
N LEU A 620 -15.55 3.90 1.85
CA LEU A 620 -16.67 4.63 2.43
C LEU A 620 -17.43 5.44 1.37
N THR A 621 -16.73 6.19 0.51
CA THR A 621 -17.39 6.94 -0.57
C THR A 621 -18.16 6.02 -1.51
N GLY A 622 -17.59 4.87 -1.88
CA GLY A 622 -18.25 3.88 -2.75
C GLY A 622 -19.42 3.14 -2.11
N LEU A 623 -19.45 3.01 -0.78
CA LEU A 623 -20.59 2.44 -0.04
C LEU A 623 -21.74 3.42 0.03
N TYR A 624 -21.48 4.69 0.41
CA TYR A 624 -22.54 5.68 0.65
C TYR A 624 -23.11 6.30 -0.63
N ILE A 625 -22.49 6.18 -1.79
CA ILE A 625 -23.06 6.63 -3.06
C ILE A 625 -24.39 5.92 -3.39
N SER A 626 -24.49 4.64 -3.04
CA SER A 626 -25.65 3.81 -3.40
C SER A 626 -26.89 4.08 -2.54
N SER A 627 -26.73 4.69 -1.37
CA SER A 627 -27.84 5.02 -0.47
C SER A 627 -28.63 6.25 -0.93
N GLY A 628 -27.99 7.22 -1.57
CA GLY A 628 -28.65 8.43 -2.08
C GLY A 628 -29.51 8.22 -3.34
N GLN A 629 -29.30 7.15 -4.10
CA GLN A 629 -30.10 6.89 -5.31
C GLN A 629 -31.45 6.21 -5.05
N LYS A 630 -31.67 5.62 -3.86
CA LYS A 630 -32.94 4.98 -3.54
C LYS A 630 -33.99 5.94 -2.96
N THR A 631 -33.57 7.12 -2.50
CA THR A 631 -34.51 8.13 -1.95
C THR A 631 -35.15 9.00 -3.03
N ASP A 632 -34.56 9.13 -4.22
CA ASP A 632 -35.11 9.94 -5.32
C ASP A 632 -36.08 9.17 -6.25
N GLY A 633 -36.28 7.87 -6.03
CA GLY A 633 -37.17 7.03 -6.84
C GLY A 633 -38.41 6.49 -6.11
N GLN A 634 -38.71 6.95 -4.89
CA GLN A 634 -39.90 6.60 -4.13
C GLN A 634 -40.51 7.84 -3.48
N ILE A 635 -40.92 8.82 -4.29
CA ILE A 635 -41.93 9.82 -3.99
C ILE A 635 -42.94 9.83 -5.15
#